data_5c8b22c60c6e18a27fac406fa73de1a3
#
_entry.id   5c8b22c60c6e18a27fac406fa73de1a3
#
_cell.length_a   1.000
_cell.length_b   1.000
_cell.length_c   1.000
_cell.angle_alpha   90.00
_cell.angle_beta   90.00
_cell.angle_gamma   90.00
#
_symmetry.space_group_name_H-M   'P 1'
#
loop_
_entity.id
_entity.type
_entity.pdbx_description
1 polymer ?
#
loop_
_entity_poly.entity_id
_entity_poly.type
_entity_poly.pdbx_seq_one_letter_code
_entity_poly.pdbx_strand_id
1 'polypeptide(L)'
;MSIWTQLTGGGRSWGVLLALDEHSGFPLYLAFIENETASDYEAAIRSIEERGYTIFGIIIDGKKSLFTLFSDYQIQMCQFHMKQVIRRYLTQNPRLKAARELKGLLDTLTVSSGRDFKTNYAQWKEKWKDTLVKRSLLKCGKNYIHKRLRSAMHSLDFYTPYLFTFKKESCEGMPNTNNKIEGTFTNLKKRLNVHSGMTEMSRKRLISGFFLALAATHGIRKQDPSSKESC
;
A
#
# COMPACT_ATOMS: atom_id res chain seq x y z
N MET A 1 0.40 -3.17 -11.01
CA MET A 1 0.83 -1.77 -10.85
C MET A 1 0.69 -1.35 -9.39
N SER A 2 1.62 -0.58 -8.87
CA SER A 2 1.44 0.14 -7.58
C SER A 2 1.28 1.63 -7.83
N ILE A 3 0.39 2.27 -7.07
CA ILE A 3 0.21 3.72 -7.12
C ILE A 3 0.40 4.28 -5.71
N TRP A 4 1.17 5.34 -5.60
CA TRP A 4 1.50 5.96 -4.33
C TRP A 4 1.65 7.46 -4.46
N THR A 5 1.17 8.15 -3.43
CA THR A 5 1.41 9.57 -3.25
C THR A 5 2.34 9.81 -2.09
N GLN A 6 3.32 10.67 -2.27
CA GLN A 6 4.18 11.16 -1.22
C GLN A 6 4.18 12.67 -1.16
N LEU A 7 3.69 13.21 -0.05
CA LEU A 7 3.85 14.62 0.27
C LEU A 7 5.29 14.89 0.69
N THR A 8 5.91 15.91 0.12
CA THR A 8 7.26 16.31 0.49
C THR A 8 7.19 17.11 1.79
N GLY A 9 7.74 16.55 2.90
CA GLY A 9 7.79 17.25 4.18
C GLY A 9 8.56 18.58 4.15
N GLY A 10 8.37 19.45 5.15
CA GLY A 10 9.09 20.71 5.31
C GLY A 10 8.30 21.95 4.85
N GLY A 11 6.99 22.03 5.14
CA GLY A 11 6.17 23.24 4.90
C GLY A 11 5.84 23.51 3.42
N ARG A 12 5.96 22.50 2.56
CA ARG A 12 5.66 22.59 1.13
C ARG A 12 4.26 22.10 0.83
N SER A 13 3.57 22.82 -0.08
CA SER A 13 2.19 22.56 -0.48
C SER A 13 2.05 21.59 -1.66
N TRP A 14 3.05 20.76 -1.97
CA TRP A 14 2.97 19.85 -3.10
C TRP A 14 3.56 18.47 -2.80
N GLY A 15 3.09 17.46 -3.55
CA GLY A 15 3.53 16.07 -3.46
C GLY A 15 3.84 15.47 -4.83
N VAL A 16 4.22 14.21 -4.81
CA VAL A 16 4.50 13.40 -6.01
C VAL A 16 3.51 12.25 -6.05
N LEU A 17 2.74 12.15 -7.12
CA LEU A 17 1.96 10.98 -7.45
C LEU A 17 2.76 10.12 -8.44
N LEU A 18 3.03 8.89 -8.06
CA LEU A 18 3.77 7.92 -8.87
C LEU A 18 2.93 6.67 -9.07
N ALA A 19 2.81 6.21 -10.33
CA ALA A 19 2.41 4.85 -10.63
C ALA A 19 3.61 4.08 -11.20
N LEU A 20 3.83 2.87 -10.68
CA LEU A 20 4.99 2.05 -11.01
C LEU A 20 4.52 0.63 -11.37
N ASP A 21 5.10 0.04 -12.41
CA ASP A 21 4.94 -1.39 -12.64
C ASP A 21 5.76 -2.18 -11.61
N GLU A 22 5.09 -2.90 -10.73
CA GLU A 22 5.75 -3.68 -9.65
C GLU A 22 6.54 -4.88 -10.18
N HIS A 23 6.27 -5.35 -11.40
CA HIS A 23 7.06 -6.43 -11.97
C HIS A 23 8.41 -5.93 -12.50
N SER A 24 8.40 -4.91 -13.33
CA SER A 24 9.63 -4.37 -13.92
C SER A 24 10.29 -3.30 -13.05
N GLY A 25 9.52 -2.52 -12.28
CA GLY A 25 9.99 -1.30 -11.62
C GLY A 25 9.94 -0.07 -12.55
N PHE A 26 9.32 -0.19 -13.72
CA PHE A 26 9.20 0.90 -14.68
C PHE A 26 8.21 1.96 -14.18
N PRO A 27 8.56 3.26 -14.17
CA PRO A 27 7.65 4.33 -13.82
C PRO A 27 6.63 4.54 -14.95
N LEU A 28 5.37 4.22 -14.67
CA LEU A 28 4.27 4.35 -15.62
C LEU A 28 3.69 5.76 -15.66
N TYR A 29 3.66 6.45 -14.54
CA TYR A 29 3.10 7.81 -14.43
C TYR A 29 3.79 8.57 -13.33
N LEU A 30 4.03 9.87 -13.55
CA LEU A 30 4.58 10.80 -12.57
C LEU A 30 3.86 12.14 -12.70
N ALA A 31 3.33 12.64 -11.60
CA ALA A 31 2.77 14.00 -11.52
C ALA A 31 3.19 14.69 -10.23
N PHE A 32 3.32 16.02 -10.30
CA PHE A 32 3.40 16.89 -9.13
C PHE A 32 1.99 17.38 -8.82
N ILE A 33 1.53 17.15 -7.60
CA ILE A 33 0.17 17.47 -7.15
C ILE A 33 0.24 18.39 -5.93
N GLU A 34 -0.68 19.34 -5.82
CA GLU A 34 -0.78 20.20 -4.62
C GLU A 34 -1.55 19.48 -3.52
N ASN A 35 -2.65 18.86 -3.86
CA ASN A 35 -3.47 18.06 -2.97
C ASN A 35 -3.71 16.68 -3.59
N GLU A 36 -3.82 15.68 -2.76
CA GLU A 36 -4.10 14.32 -3.18
C GLU A 36 -5.60 14.11 -3.37
N THR A 37 -6.09 14.16 -4.61
CA THR A 37 -7.52 14.05 -4.97
C THR A 37 -7.82 12.75 -5.73
N ALA A 38 -9.08 12.36 -5.79
CA ALA A 38 -9.53 11.21 -6.60
C ALA A 38 -9.23 11.43 -8.09
N SER A 39 -9.44 12.66 -8.57
CA SER A 39 -9.19 13.01 -9.98
C SER A 39 -7.73 12.87 -10.40
N ASP A 40 -6.76 13.07 -9.50
CA ASP A 40 -5.34 12.84 -9.79
C ASP A 40 -5.07 11.36 -10.08
N TYR A 41 -5.71 10.49 -9.32
CA TYR A 41 -5.58 9.04 -9.50
C TYR A 41 -6.29 8.57 -10.77
N GLU A 42 -7.47 9.10 -11.08
CA GLU A 42 -8.19 8.80 -12.32
C GLU A 42 -7.39 9.27 -13.55
N ALA A 43 -6.79 10.46 -13.48
CA ALA A 43 -5.93 10.97 -14.54
C ALA A 43 -4.69 10.08 -14.75
N ALA A 44 -4.10 9.57 -13.68
CA ALA A 44 -2.98 8.64 -13.76
C ALA A 44 -3.37 7.34 -14.47
N ILE A 45 -4.50 6.74 -14.09
CA ILE A 45 -5.01 5.51 -14.71
C ILE A 45 -5.29 5.75 -16.19
N ARG A 46 -6.08 6.78 -16.51
CA ARG A 46 -6.41 7.14 -17.91
C ARG A 46 -5.16 7.34 -18.76
N SER A 47 -4.20 8.11 -18.28
CA SER A 47 -2.94 8.35 -19.00
C SER A 47 -2.13 7.07 -19.23
N ILE A 48 -2.21 6.08 -18.36
CA ILE A 48 -1.54 4.79 -18.53
C ILE A 48 -2.26 3.97 -19.60
N GLU A 49 -3.59 3.91 -19.56
CA GLU A 49 -4.40 3.17 -20.51
C GLU A 49 -4.36 3.77 -21.91
N GLU A 50 -4.42 5.11 -22.05
CA GLU A 50 -4.27 5.82 -23.33
C GLU A 50 -2.93 5.55 -24.03
N ARG A 51 -1.89 5.20 -23.27
CA ARG A 51 -0.60 4.75 -23.81
C ARG A 51 -0.55 3.25 -24.18
N GLY A 52 -1.70 2.55 -24.12
CA GLY A 52 -1.85 1.15 -24.53
C GLY A 52 -1.45 0.13 -23.46
N TYR A 53 -1.25 0.56 -22.20
CA TYR A 53 -1.01 -0.40 -21.10
C TYR A 53 -2.32 -0.95 -20.57
N THR A 54 -2.38 -2.27 -20.37
CA THR A 54 -3.48 -2.93 -19.68
C THR A 54 -3.17 -3.09 -18.20
N ILE A 55 -4.07 -2.62 -17.34
CA ILE A 55 -3.91 -2.69 -15.87
C ILE A 55 -4.62 -3.94 -15.34
N PHE A 56 -3.88 -5.01 -15.07
CA PHE A 56 -4.43 -6.26 -14.50
C PHE A 56 -4.79 -6.13 -13.02
N GLY A 57 -4.13 -5.23 -12.29
CA GLY A 57 -4.42 -5.02 -10.89
C GLY A 57 -3.61 -3.90 -10.27
N ILE A 58 -4.11 -3.40 -9.14
CA ILE A 58 -3.57 -2.23 -8.44
C ILE A 58 -3.24 -2.61 -7.00
N ILE A 59 -2.03 -2.30 -6.55
CA ILE A 59 -1.62 -2.47 -5.16
C ILE A 59 -1.70 -1.13 -4.46
N ILE A 60 -2.39 -1.10 -3.31
CA ILE A 60 -2.70 0.11 -2.55
C ILE A 60 -2.20 -0.03 -1.11
N ASP A 61 -1.77 1.09 -0.51
CA ASP A 61 -1.21 1.16 0.85
C ASP A 61 -2.26 1.29 1.97
N GLY A 62 -3.55 1.31 1.64
CA GLY A 62 -4.65 1.32 2.61
C GLY A 62 -5.41 2.64 2.71
N LYS A 63 -5.28 3.55 1.75
CA LYS A 63 -6.19 4.71 1.64
C LYS A 63 -7.57 4.23 1.19
N LYS A 64 -8.55 4.25 2.10
CA LYS A 64 -9.88 3.64 1.90
C LYS A 64 -10.61 4.15 0.66
N SER A 65 -10.52 5.44 0.35
CA SER A 65 -11.16 6.03 -0.83
C SER A 65 -10.72 5.41 -2.16
N LEU A 66 -9.48 4.91 -2.24
CA LEU A 66 -8.96 4.27 -3.45
C LEU A 66 -9.57 2.89 -3.71
N PHE A 67 -10.06 2.19 -2.67
CA PHE A 67 -10.74 0.91 -2.83
C PHE A 67 -12.11 1.08 -3.50
N THR A 68 -12.78 2.20 -3.27
CA THR A 68 -14.02 2.55 -3.97
C THR A 68 -13.72 3.08 -5.38
N LEU A 69 -12.72 3.95 -5.50
CA LEU A 69 -12.34 4.57 -6.78
C LEU A 69 -11.94 3.51 -7.83
N PHE A 70 -11.22 2.49 -7.40
CA PHE A 70 -10.69 1.44 -8.28
C PHE A 70 -11.49 0.13 -8.20
N SER A 71 -12.79 0.19 -7.85
CA SER A 71 -13.66 -0.99 -7.71
C SER A 71 -13.71 -1.89 -8.95
N ASP A 72 -13.50 -1.32 -10.13
CA ASP A 72 -13.51 -2.04 -11.40
C ASP A 72 -12.21 -2.80 -11.70
N TYR A 73 -11.18 -2.58 -10.89
CA TYR A 73 -9.88 -3.26 -11.00
C TYR A 73 -9.69 -4.33 -9.93
N GLN A 74 -8.77 -5.25 -10.16
CA GLN A 74 -8.34 -6.18 -9.11
C GLN A 74 -7.44 -5.44 -8.11
N ILE A 75 -7.95 -5.19 -6.91
CA ILE A 75 -7.23 -4.44 -5.88
C ILE A 75 -6.55 -5.40 -4.91
N GLN A 76 -5.26 -5.19 -4.67
CA GLN A 76 -4.48 -5.81 -3.61
C GLN A 76 -4.17 -4.78 -2.52
N MET A 77 -4.60 -5.03 -1.29
CA MET A 77 -4.08 -4.30 -0.14
C MET A 77 -2.66 -4.77 0.17
N CYS A 78 -1.70 -3.86 0.19
CA CYS A 78 -0.32 -4.17 0.58
C CYS A 78 -0.28 -4.82 1.97
N GLN A 79 0.18 -6.06 2.05
CA GLN A 79 0.21 -6.82 3.31
C GLN A 79 1.15 -6.19 4.34
N PHE A 80 2.24 -5.55 3.91
CA PHE A 80 3.14 -4.82 4.79
C PHE A 80 2.43 -3.62 5.44
N HIS A 81 1.72 -2.81 4.63
CA HIS A 81 0.94 -1.68 5.14
C HIS A 81 -0.21 -2.13 6.04
N MET A 82 -0.84 -3.27 5.74
CA MET A 82 -1.87 -3.84 6.64
C MET A 82 -1.30 -4.10 8.03
N LYS A 83 -0.12 -4.73 8.11
CA LYS A 83 0.58 -4.93 9.40
C LYS A 83 0.85 -3.60 10.11
N GLN A 84 1.26 -2.56 9.37
CA GLN A 84 1.49 -1.22 9.97
C GLN A 84 0.19 -0.57 10.47
N VAL A 85 -0.91 -0.65 9.71
CA VAL A 85 -2.22 -0.14 10.12
C VAL A 85 -2.65 -0.73 11.46
N ILE A 86 -2.56 -2.06 11.61
CA ILE A 86 -2.94 -2.72 12.86
C ILE A 86 -1.98 -2.40 13.99
N ARG A 87 -0.67 -2.34 13.73
CA ARG A 87 0.33 -1.96 14.76
C ARG A 87 0.11 -0.56 15.31
N ARG A 88 -0.37 0.39 14.51
CA ARG A 88 -0.76 1.74 15.01
C ARG A 88 -1.88 1.68 16.06
N TYR A 89 -2.81 0.75 15.93
CA TYR A 89 -3.87 0.54 16.93
C TYR A 89 -3.38 -0.21 18.16
N LEU A 90 -2.60 -1.29 17.99
CA LEU A 90 -2.29 -2.25 19.04
C LEU A 90 -1.01 -1.93 19.84
N THR A 91 -0.18 -1.02 19.37
CA THR A 91 1.17 -0.76 19.90
C THR A 91 2.15 -1.93 19.66
N GLN A 92 3.44 -1.71 20.00
CA GLN A 92 4.48 -2.74 19.81
C GLN A 92 4.28 -3.94 20.77
N ASN A 93 3.98 -3.66 22.05
CA ASN A 93 3.83 -4.65 23.11
C ASN A 93 2.47 -4.52 23.79
N PRO A 94 1.39 -5.07 23.19
CA PRO A 94 0.06 -4.94 23.76
C PRO A 94 -0.08 -5.77 25.04
N ARG A 95 -0.63 -5.17 26.11
CA ARG A 95 -0.87 -5.87 27.38
C ARG A 95 -2.04 -6.84 27.28
N LEU A 96 -3.06 -6.52 26.49
CA LEU A 96 -4.27 -7.34 26.34
C LEU A 96 -3.96 -8.61 25.54
N LYS A 97 -4.35 -9.79 26.05
CA LYS A 97 -4.11 -11.08 25.40
C LYS A 97 -4.74 -11.13 24.01
N ALA A 98 -5.99 -10.66 23.85
CA ALA A 98 -6.65 -10.55 22.56
C ALA A 98 -5.83 -9.75 21.52
N ALA A 99 -5.20 -8.65 21.94
CA ALA A 99 -4.38 -7.84 21.06
C ALA A 99 -3.04 -8.52 20.68
N ARG A 100 -2.45 -9.29 21.62
CA ARG A 100 -1.24 -10.09 21.35
C ARG A 100 -1.54 -11.21 20.34
N GLU A 101 -2.66 -11.91 20.52
CA GLU A 101 -3.08 -12.97 19.58
C GLU A 101 -3.39 -12.40 18.19
N LEU A 102 -4.09 -11.25 18.10
CA LEU A 102 -4.33 -10.58 16.81
C LEU A 102 -3.03 -10.18 16.11
N LYS A 103 -2.06 -9.68 16.88
CA LYS A 103 -0.73 -9.35 16.35
C LYS A 103 -0.01 -10.60 15.82
N GLY A 104 -0.01 -11.71 16.58
CA GLY A 104 0.55 -12.98 16.14
C GLY A 104 -0.11 -13.50 14.86
N LEU A 105 -1.44 -13.39 14.75
CA LEU A 105 -2.15 -13.72 13.52
C LEU A 105 -1.68 -12.88 12.33
N LEU A 106 -1.46 -11.59 12.52
CA LEU A 106 -0.94 -10.73 11.45
C LEU A 106 0.50 -11.04 11.04
N ASP A 107 1.30 -11.55 11.96
CA ASP A 107 2.67 -11.95 11.63
C ASP A 107 2.69 -13.15 10.66
N THR A 108 1.65 -13.99 10.67
CA THR A 108 1.46 -15.10 9.71
C THR A 108 0.88 -14.65 8.36
N LEU A 109 0.44 -13.41 8.19
CA LEU A 109 -0.28 -12.93 7.00
C LEU A 109 0.43 -13.22 5.68
N THR A 110 1.76 -13.11 5.65
CA THR A 110 2.56 -13.28 4.43
C THR A 110 2.82 -14.75 4.06
N VAL A 111 2.70 -15.66 5.00
CA VAL A 111 2.98 -17.11 4.82
C VAL A 111 1.71 -17.95 4.80
N SER A 112 0.62 -17.47 5.35
CA SER A 112 -0.66 -18.20 5.38
C SER A 112 -1.36 -18.22 4.02
N SER A 113 -2.17 -19.25 3.78
CA SER A 113 -3.17 -19.19 2.73
C SER A 113 -4.27 -18.19 3.08
N GLY A 114 -4.96 -17.65 2.05
CA GLY A 114 -6.09 -16.75 2.29
C GLY A 114 -7.24 -17.41 3.06
N ARG A 115 -7.43 -18.71 2.87
CA ARG A 115 -8.44 -19.51 3.59
C ARG A 115 -8.06 -19.63 5.07
N ASP A 116 -6.84 -20.08 5.36
CA ASP A 116 -6.39 -20.32 6.73
C ASP A 116 -6.37 -19.01 7.54
N PHE A 117 -5.88 -17.94 6.93
CA PHE A 117 -5.90 -16.63 7.58
C PHE A 117 -7.33 -16.19 7.95
N LYS A 118 -8.28 -16.30 7.02
CA LYS A 118 -9.70 -15.95 7.26
C LYS A 118 -10.32 -16.83 8.35
N THR A 119 -10.04 -18.12 8.33
CA THR A 119 -10.52 -19.08 9.34
C THR A 119 -9.97 -18.73 10.72
N ASN A 120 -8.66 -18.55 10.85
CA ASN A 120 -8.01 -18.19 12.11
C ASN A 120 -8.49 -16.82 12.63
N TYR A 121 -8.72 -15.87 11.74
CA TYR A 121 -9.27 -14.58 12.12
C TYR A 121 -10.73 -14.67 12.60
N ALA A 122 -11.55 -15.51 11.97
CA ALA A 122 -12.93 -15.75 12.43
C ALA A 122 -12.94 -16.43 13.81
N GLN A 123 -12.07 -17.42 14.04
CA GLN A 123 -11.89 -18.05 15.36
C GLN A 123 -11.46 -17.05 16.42
N TRP A 124 -10.51 -16.15 16.09
CA TRP A 124 -10.10 -15.08 16.99
C TRP A 124 -11.27 -14.15 17.33
N LYS A 125 -12.09 -13.74 16.37
CA LYS A 125 -13.29 -12.91 16.62
C LYS A 125 -14.27 -13.58 17.55
N GLU A 126 -14.58 -14.85 17.33
CA GLU A 126 -15.48 -15.61 18.19
C GLU A 126 -14.93 -15.76 19.61
N LYS A 127 -13.67 -16.14 19.75
CA LYS A 127 -12.98 -16.28 21.04
C LYS A 127 -13.02 -15.01 21.88
N TRP A 128 -12.91 -13.84 21.26
CA TRP A 128 -12.78 -12.56 21.95
C TRP A 128 -14.03 -11.67 21.84
N LYS A 129 -15.17 -12.22 21.41
CA LYS A 129 -16.41 -11.47 21.18
C LYS A 129 -16.82 -10.65 22.41
N ASP A 130 -16.82 -11.23 23.61
CA ASP A 130 -17.23 -10.55 24.84
C ASP A 130 -16.27 -9.40 25.20
N THR A 131 -14.96 -9.59 24.97
CA THR A 131 -13.97 -8.53 25.15
C THR A 131 -14.20 -7.37 24.15
N LEU A 132 -14.54 -7.69 22.91
CA LEU A 132 -14.76 -6.72 21.86
C LEU A 132 -16.04 -5.86 22.10
N VAL A 133 -17.08 -6.43 22.70
CA VAL A 133 -18.33 -5.70 22.97
C VAL A 133 -18.37 -5.06 24.37
N LYS A 134 -17.40 -5.34 25.23
CA LYS A 134 -17.35 -4.83 26.61
C LYS A 134 -17.37 -3.31 26.67
N ARG A 135 -18.38 -2.78 27.37
CA ARG A 135 -18.61 -1.33 27.52
C ARG A 135 -18.16 -0.82 28.89
N SER A 136 -17.78 0.44 28.95
CA SER A 136 -17.45 1.10 30.21
C SER A 136 -18.70 1.38 31.03
N LEU A 137 -18.68 1.03 32.31
CA LEU A 137 -19.73 1.42 33.27
C LEU A 137 -19.74 2.95 33.48
N LEU A 138 -18.59 3.59 33.35
CA LEU A 138 -18.47 5.04 33.31
C LEU A 138 -19.07 5.58 32.01
N LYS A 139 -19.81 6.69 32.05
CA LYS A 139 -20.49 7.31 30.89
C LYS A 139 -21.66 6.48 30.34
N CYS A 140 -22.47 5.88 31.24
CA CYS A 140 -23.72 5.16 30.90
C CYS A 140 -23.56 4.11 29.79
N GLY A 141 -22.44 3.37 29.76
CA GLY A 141 -22.22 2.30 28.79
C GLY A 141 -22.03 2.74 27.33
N LYS A 142 -21.93 4.04 27.05
CA LYS A 142 -21.80 4.55 25.67
C LYS A 142 -20.46 4.22 25.01
N ASN A 143 -19.41 3.95 25.81
CA ASN A 143 -18.06 3.75 25.29
C ASN A 143 -17.60 2.30 25.43
N TYR A 144 -17.00 1.75 24.38
CA TYR A 144 -16.27 0.49 24.46
C TYR A 144 -14.98 0.65 25.25
N ILE A 145 -14.65 -0.33 26.11
CA ILE A 145 -13.40 -0.33 26.89
C ILE A 145 -12.19 -0.47 25.96
N HIS A 146 -12.28 -1.39 24.99
CA HIS A 146 -11.17 -1.73 24.09
C HIS A 146 -11.32 -1.08 22.71
N LYS A 147 -11.51 0.25 22.65
CA LYS A 147 -11.73 1.01 21.40
C LYS A 147 -10.66 0.73 20.34
N ARG A 148 -9.37 0.74 20.72
CA ARG A 148 -8.25 0.53 19.79
C ARG A 148 -8.25 -0.88 19.20
N LEU A 149 -8.54 -1.91 20.00
CA LEU A 149 -8.66 -3.29 19.54
C LEU A 149 -9.83 -3.41 18.53
N ARG A 150 -10.96 -2.77 18.82
CA ARG A 150 -12.11 -2.72 17.90
C ARG A 150 -11.75 -2.01 16.60
N SER A 151 -11.05 -0.88 16.65
CA SER A 151 -10.60 -0.17 15.45
C SER A 151 -9.66 -1.03 14.61
N ALA A 152 -8.77 -1.78 15.25
CA ALA A 152 -7.92 -2.76 14.57
C ALA A 152 -8.76 -3.84 13.87
N MET A 153 -9.73 -4.42 14.58
CA MET A 153 -10.66 -5.42 14.03
C MET A 153 -11.44 -4.86 12.83
N HIS A 154 -12.07 -3.69 12.96
CA HIS A 154 -12.84 -3.09 11.85
C HIS A 154 -11.96 -2.75 10.64
N SER A 155 -10.71 -2.33 10.86
CA SER A 155 -9.77 -2.14 9.76
C SER A 155 -9.46 -3.47 9.08
N LEU A 156 -9.24 -4.54 9.83
CA LEU A 156 -8.98 -5.86 9.27
C LEU A 156 -10.20 -6.42 8.54
N ASP A 157 -11.41 -6.25 9.08
CA ASP A 157 -12.68 -6.63 8.41
C ASP A 157 -12.81 -5.94 7.05
N PHE A 158 -12.49 -4.64 6.97
CA PHE A 158 -12.56 -3.88 5.72
C PHE A 158 -11.54 -4.37 4.68
N TYR A 159 -10.29 -4.60 5.09
CA TYR A 159 -9.22 -4.92 4.14
C TYR A 159 -9.08 -6.42 3.83
N THR A 160 -9.65 -7.32 4.63
CA THR A 160 -9.53 -8.79 4.43
C THR A 160 -9.91 -9.26 3.02
N PRO A 161 -10.95 -8.73 2.35
CA PRO A 161 -11.28 -9.12 0.97
C PRO A 161 -10.14 -8.87 -0.03
N TYR A 162 -9.29 -7.87 0.24
CA TYR A 162 -8.23 -7.38 -0.65
C TYR A 162 -6.83 -7.89 -0.30
N LEU A 163 -6.67 -8.64 0.81
CA LEU A 163 -5.34 -9.07 1.29
C LEU A 163 -4.73 -10.22 0.49
N PHE A 164 -5.55 -10.97 -0.25
CA PHE A 164 -5.13 -12.17 -0.98
C PHE A 164 -5.54 -12.14 -2.45
N THR A 165 -5.78 -10.96 -3.01
CA THR A 165 -6.12 -10.78 -4.43
C THR A 165 -5.01 -11.32 -5.33
N PHE A 166 -3.75 -11.13 -4.94
CA PHE A 166 -2.57 -11.63 -5.66
C PHE A 166 -2.52 -13.15 -5.85
N LYS A 167 -3.35 -13.91 -5.13
CA LYS A 167 -3.46 -15.39 -5.25
C LYS A 167 -4.54 -15.85 -6.24
N LYS A 168 -5.30 -14.91 -6.82
CA LYS A 168 -6.28 -15.25 -7.86
C LYS A 168 -5.54 -15.56 -9.17
N GLU A 169 -6.06 -16.50 -9.95
CA GLU A 169 -5.52 -16.83 -11.28
C GLU A 169 -5.43 -15.60 -12.19
N SER A 170 -6.45 -14.73 -12.17
CA SER A 170 -6.46 -13.47 -12.93
C SER A 170 -5.38 -12.45 -12.48
N CYS A 171 -4.67 -12.72 -11.40
CA CYS A 171 -3.64 -11.85 -10.82
C CYS A 171 -2.28 -12.54 -10.73
N GLU A 172 -2.03 -13.56 -11.54
CA GLU A 172 -0.75 -14.26 -11.55
C GLU A 172 0.42 -13.28 -11.77
N GLY A 173 1.47 -13.43 -10.97
CA GLY A 173 2.62 -12.52 -10.97
C GLY A 173 2.41 -11.20 -10.19
N MET A 174 1.20 -10.94 -9.66
CA MET A 174 0.96 -9.78 -8.82
C MET A 174 1.61 -9.94 -7.45
N PRO A 175 2.48 -9.03 -6.97
CA PRO A 175 3.06 -9.14 -5.64
C PRO A 175 2.05 -8.78 -4.54
N ASN A 176 2.28 -9.31 -3.33
CA ASN A 176 1.46 -9.01 -2.15
C ASN A 176 1.84 -7.71 -1.43
N THR A 177 2.91 -7.06 -1.88
CA THR A 177 3.44 -5.81 -1.31
C THR A 177 3.82 -4.84 -2.42
N ASN A 178 3.97 -3.56 -2.07
CA ASN A 178 4.44 -2.49 -2.96
C ASN A 178 5.90 -2.10 -2.67
N ASN A 179 6.76 -3.07 -2.41
CA ASN A 179 8.14 -2.84 -1.98
C ASN A 179 8.99 -2.09 -3.02
N LYS A 180 8.73 -2.27 -4.32
CA LYS A 180 9.51 -1.57 -5.36
C LYS A 180 9.25 -0.07 -5.33
N ILE A 181 7.99 0.35 -5.24
CA ILE A 181 7.67 1.77 -5.18
C ILE A 181 8.21 2.40 -3.87
N GLU A 182 8.14 1.68 -2.73
CA GLU A 182 8.73 2.13 -1.47
C GLU A 182 10.24 2.28 -1.56
N GLY A 183 10.93 1.30 -2.14
CA GLY A 183 12.36 1.32 -2.39
C GLY A 183 12.77 2.49 -3.30
N THR A 184 11.98 2.73 -4.35
CA THR A 184 12.18 3.85 -5.28
C THR A 184 12.07 5.19 -4.56
N PHE A 185 11.05 5.41 -3.75
CA PHE A 185 10.92 6.63 -2.95
C PHE A 185 12.01 6.76 -1.88
N THR A 186 12.45 5.66 -1.28
CA THR A 186 13.56 5.66 -0.32
C THR A 186 14.86 6.15 -0.98
N ASN A 187 15.16 5.67 -2.19
CA ASN A 187 16.31 6.12 -2.96
C ASN A 187 16.20 7.59 -3.36
N LEU A 188 15.03 8.01 -3.83
CA LEU A 188 14.77 9.41 -4.15
C LEU A 188 14.96 10.32 -2.93
N LYS A 189 14.43 9.94 -1.76
CA LYS A 189 14.59 10.69 -0.52
C LYS A 189 16.06 10.85 -0.12
N LYS A 190 16.86 9.80 -0.23
CA LYS A 190 18.30 9.88 0.05
C LYS A 190 18.97 10.94 -0.81
N ARG A 191 18.68 10.98 -2.11
CA ARG A 191 19.21 12.00 -3.04
C ARG A 191 18.73 13.41 -2.70
N LEU A 192 17.44 13.58 -2.39
CA LEU A 192 16.87 14.87 -2.00
C LEU A 192 17.46 15.40 -0.69
N ASN A 193 17.78 14.53 0.27
CA ASN A 193 18.35 14.91 1.58
C ASN A 193 19.79 15.40 1.47
N VAL A 194 20.57 14.88 0.52
CA VAL A 194 21.95 15.37 0.25
C VAL A 194 21.92 16.85 -0.21
N HIS A 195 20.82 17.27 -0.83
CA HIS A 195 20.67 18.61 -1.38
C HIS A 195 19.58 19.42 -0.64
N SER A 196 19.75 19.63 0.65
CA SER A 196 18.73 20.24 1.54
C SER A 196 18.33 21.66 1.15
N GLY A 197 19.20 22.44 0.54
CA GLY A 197 19.00 23.85 0.18
C GLY A 197 18.33 24.12 -1.19
N MET A 198 17.86 23.08 -1.88
CA MET A 198 17.30 23.26 -3.22
C MET A 198 16.00 24.08 -3.22
N THR A 199 15.85 24.95 -4.24
CA THR A 199 14.56 25.58 -4.57
C THR A 199 13.53 24.53 -4.99
N GLU A 200 12.25 24.88 -4.98
CA GLU A 200 11.18 23.99 -5.44
C GLU A 200 11.41 23.53 -6.90
N MET A 201 11.74 24.47 -7.77
CA MET A 201 12.01 24.19 -9.18
C MET A 201 13.15 23.18 -9.36
N SER A 202 14.27 23.39 -8.66
CA SER A 202 15.42 22.49 -8.70
C SER A 202 15.07 21.10 -8.16
N ARG A 203 14.25 21.04 -7.11
CA ARG A 203 13.77 19.77 -6.55
C ARG A 203 12.86 19.02 -7.52
N LYS A 204 11.91 19.69 -8.17
CA LYS A 204 11.04 19.10 -9.20
C LYS A 204 11.89 18.58 -10.39
N ARG A 205 12.89 19.34 -10.83
CA ARG A 205 13.83 18.89 -11.88
C ARG A 205 14.62 17.64 -11.47
N LEU A 206 15.14 17.60 -10.23
CA LEU A 206 15.86 16.43 -9.73
C LEU A 206 14.95 15.19 -9.69
N ILE A 207 13.71 15.33 -9.22
CA ILE A 207 12.73 14.24 -9.17
C ILE A 207 12.42 13.76 -10.58
N SER A 208 12.11 14.65 -11.53
CA SER A 208 11.84 14.29 -12.93
C SER A 208 13.04 13.59 -13.56
N GLY A 209 14.26 14.11 -13.36
CA GLY A 209 15.51 13.49 -13.87
C GLY A 209 15.74 12.10 -13.27
N PHE A 210 15.46 11.90 -11.99
CA PHE A 210 15.56 10.60 -11.33
C PHE A 210 14.64 9.57 -12.00
N PHE A 211 13.38 9.91 -12.25
CA PHE A 211 12.43 8.98 -12.87
C PHE A 211 12.68 8.78 -14.36
N LEU A 212 13.16 9.77 -15.09
CA LEU A 212 13.63 9.62 -16.47
C LEU A 212 14.82 8.65 -16.57
N ALA A 213 15.80 8.78 -15.68
CA ALA A 213 16.93 7.86 -15.60
C ALA A 213 16.48 6.43 -15.24
N LEU A 214 15.51 6.30 -14.33
CA LEU A 214 14.93 5.01 -13.97
C LEU A 214 14.21 4.38 -15.18
N ALA A 215 13.44 5.15 -15.93
CA ALA A 215 12.77 4.68 -17.13
C ALA A 215 13.78 4.23 -18.21
N ALA A 216 14.84 4.99 -18.42
CA ALA A 216 15.89 4.65 -19.38
C ALA A 216 16.59 3.32 -19.04
N THR A 217 16.94 3.10 -17.76
CA THR A 217 17.54 1.82 -17.32
C THR A 217 16.66 0.61 -17.56
N HIS A 218 15.34 0.76 -17.45
CA HIS A 218 14.38 -0.32 -17.73
C HIS A 218 14.10 -0.50 -19.23
N GLY A 219 14.17 0.58 -20.03
CA GLY A 219 14.06 0.54 -21.48
C GLY A 219 15.20 -0.23 -22.15
N ILE A 220 16.44 -0.03 -21.67
CA ILE A 220 17.63 -0.72 -22.17
C ILE A 220 17.56 -2.23 -21.90
N ARG A 221 17.07 -2.66 -20.73
CA ARG A 221 16.93 -4.10 -20.40
C ARG A 221 15.93 -4.85 -21.26
N LYS A 222 14.97 -4.18 -21.90
CA LYS A 222 14.02 -4.80 -22.84
C LYS A 222 14.57 -4.98 -24.25
N GLN A 223 15.68 -4.34 -24.59
CA GLN A 223 16.31 -4.40 -25.93
C GLN A 223 17.50 -5.36 -26.03
N ASP A 224 17.85 -6.06 -24.93
CA ASP A 224 18.94 -7.04 -24.96
C ASP A 224 18.40 -8.41 -25.42
N PRO A 225 18.61 -8.83 -26.70
CA PRO A 225 18.08 -10.08 -27.24
C PRO A 225 18.84 -11.31 -26.75
N SER A 226 19.90 -11.14 -25.95
CA SER A 226 20.81 -12.22 -25.54
C SER A 226 20.28 -13.12 -24.42
N SER A 227 19.07 -12.88 -23.91
CA SER A 227 18.47 -13.74 -22.88
C SER A 227 17.52 -14.83 -23.40
N LYS A 228 17.52 -15.08 -24.72
CA LYS A 228 16.75 -16.15 -25.36
C LYS A 228 17.64 -17.17 -26.07
N GLU A 229 18.67 -17.66 -25.40
CA GLU A 229 19.32 -18.92 -25.83
C GLU A 229 20.04 -19.51 -24.63
N SER A 230 19.34 -20.36 -23.91
CA SER A 230 19.86 -21.60 -23.33
C SER A 230 18.71 -22.44 -22.80
N CYS A 231 18.44 -23.45 -23.58
CA CYS A 231 17.74 -24.73 -23.36
C CYS A 231 16.83 -24.89 -22.16
#